data_6d2c5b2c5c82336ee21d83822e9061d6
#
_entry.id   6d2c5b2c5c82336ee21d83822e9061d6
#
_cell.length_a   1.000
_cell.length_b   1.000
_cell.length_c   1.000
_cell.angle_alpha   90.00
_cell.angle_beta   90.00
_cell.angle_gamma   90.00
#
_symmetry.space_group_name_H-M   'P 1'
#
loop_
_entity.id
_entity.type
_entity.pdbx_description
1 polymer ?
#
loop_
_entity_poly.entity_id
_entity_poly.type
_entity_poly.pdbx_seq_one_letter_code
_entity_poly.pdbx_strand_id
1 'polypeptide(L)'
;SINIAQQCSRIGRIIVSTDDDEIASIALQFGAEVPFMRPAELAGDKSSEFEAWQHAITTLELQFNEKLDVFVSLPPTSPMRSVEDVDNCIDELLKEDVDMVVTVKEAARSPYFNMLKNDEAGFAQLVNLA
;
A
#
# COMPACT_ATOMS: atom_id res chain seq x y z
N SER A 1 -2.93 -5.66 -9.50
CA SER A 1 -3.69 -5.30 -8.28
C SER A 1 -5.15 -5.03 -8.59
N ILE A 2 -5.52 -4.17 -9.57
CA ILE A 2 -6.93 -3.81 -9.86
C ILE A 2 -7.79 -5.06 -10.13
N ASN A 3 -7.37 -5.95 -11.04
CA ASN A 3 -8.14 -7.17 -11.37
C ASN A 3 -8.34 -8.10 -10.16
N ILE A 4 -7.42 -8.13 -9.23
CA ILE A 4 -7.55 -8.90 -7.98
C ILE A 4 -8.59 -8.24 -7.08
N ALA A 5 -8.50 -6.92 -6.89
CA ALA A 5 -9.47 -6.17 -6.10
C ALA A 5 -10.91 -6.32 -6.64
N GLN A 6 -11.08 -6.32 -7.98
CA GLN A 6 -12.39 -6.52 -8.62
C GLN A 6 -13.01 -7.90 -8.37
N GLN A 7 -12.19 -8.91 -8.10
CA GLN A 7 -12.65 -10.27 -7.81
C GLN A 7 -12.95 -10.49 -6.32
N CYS A 8 -12.48 -9.59 -5.44
CA CYS A 8 -12.79 -9.63 -4.01
C CYS A 8 -14.19 -9.07 -3.76
N SER A 9 -15.11 -9.91 -3.29
CA SER A 9 -16.51 -9.51 -3.07
C SER A 9 -16.71 -8.50 -1.93
N ARG A 10 -15.70 -8.33 -1.09
CA ARG A 10 -15.71 -7.42 0.07
C ARG A 10 -15.17 -6.03 -0.23
N ILE A 11 -14.54 -5.84 -1.40
CA ILE A 11 -14.03 -4.53 -1.82
C ILE A 11 -15.13 -3.77 -2.54
N GLY A 12 -15.62 -2.71 -1.92
CA GLY A 12 -16.68 -1.87 -2.48
C GLY A 12 -16.17 -0.85 -3.50
N ARG A 13 -14.96 -0.31 -3.30
CA ARG A 13 -14.36 0.69 -4.19
C ARG A 13 -12.88 0.40 -4.43
N ILE A 14 -12.42 0.65 -5.64
CA ILE A 14 -11.03 0.46 -6.04
C ILE A 14 -10.48 1.79 -6.49
N ILE A 15 -9.61 2.36 -5.67
CA ILE A 15 -9.04 3.69 -5.85
C ILE A 15 -7.57 3.55 -6.25
N VAL A 16 -7.14 4.29 -7.26
CA VAL A 16 -5.74 4.47 -7.60
C VAL A 16 -5.32 5.90 -7.27
N SER A 17 -4.36 6.02 -6.35
CA SER A 17 -3.75 7.30 -5.99
C SER A 17 -2.41 7.41 -6.72
N THR A 18 -2.30 8.34 -7.65
CA THR A 18 -1.11 8.59 -8.47
C THR A 18 -0.99 10.09 -8.77
N ASP A 19 0.22 10.55 -9.03
CA ASP A 19 0.56 11.88 -9.54
C ASP A 19 0.78 11.89 -11.07
N ASP A 20 0.69 10.72 -11.71
CA ASP A 20 0.96 10.51 -13.12
C ASP A 20 -0.34 10.31 -13.91
N ASP A 21 -0.57 11.16 -14.91
CA ASP A 21 -1.79 11.18 -15.75
C ASP A 21 -1.92 9.90 -16.60
N GLU A 22 -0.80 9.29 -17.04
CA GLU A 22 -0.82 8.06 -17.82
C GLU A 22 -1.25 6.89 -16.94
N ILE A 23 -0.70 6.79 -15.72
CA ILE A 23 -1.12 5.78 -14.74
C ILE A 23 -2.59 5.96 -14.39
N ALA A 24 -3.05 7.19 -14.19
CA ALA A 24 -4.44 7.51 -13.92
C ALA A 24 -5.36 7.04 -15.07
N SER A 25 -4.98 7.35 -16.30
CA SER A 25 -5.73 6.94 -17.51
C SER A 25 -5.83 5.42 -17.63
N ILE A 26 -4.71 4.71 -17.41
CA ILE A 26 -4.68 3.24 -17.44
C ILE A 26 -5.55 2.66 -16.32
N ALA A 27 -5.48 3.20 -15.12
CA ALA A 27 -6.29 2.75 -13.99
C ALA A 27 -7.79 2.84 -14.29
N LEU A 28 -8.24 3.95 -14.88
CA LEU A 28 -9.62 4.14 -15.31
C LEU A 28 -10.04 3.12 -16.39
N GLN A 29 -9.16 2.81 -17.35
CA GLN A 29 -9.42 1.79 -18.37
C GLN A 29 -9.62 0.39 -17.78
N PHE A 30 -8.92 0.09 -16.67
CA PHE A 30 -9.06 -1.17 -15.95
C PHE A 30 -10.19 -1.15 -14.90
N GLY A 31 -11.01 -0.09 -14.87
CA GLY A 31 -12.20 0.00 -14.02
C GLY A 31 -11.93 0.38 -12.56
N ALA A 32 -10.77 0.97 -12.28
CA ALA A 32 -10.54 1.64 -11.00
C ALA A 32 -11.04 3.09 -11.04
N GLU A 33 -11.21 3.70 -9.89
CA GLU A 33 -11.53 5.11 -9.73
C GLU A 33 -10.25 5.92 -9.47
N VAL A 34 -10.18 7.13 -10.04
CA VAL A 34 -9.12 8.11 -9.76
C VAL A 34 -9.78 9.45 -9.41
N PRO A 35 -10.37 9.57 -8.21
CA PRO A 35 -11.15 10.73 -7.83
C PRO A 35 -10.30 11.99 -7.54
N PHE A 36 -9.00 11.83 -7.40
CA PHE A 36 -8.01 12.89 -7.15
C PHE A 36 -6.66 12.50 -7.73
N MET A 37 -5.83 13.49 -8.01
CA MET A 37 -4.40 13.28 -8.26
C MET A 37 -3.62 13.44 -6.96
N ARG A 38 -2.62 12.58 -6.75
CA ARG A 38 -1.76 12.65 -5.56
C ARG A 38 -0.92 13.93 -5.62
N PRO A 39 -0.83 14.70 -4.54
CA PRO A 39 0.09 15.83 -4.47
C PRO A 39 1.55 15.41 -4.69
N ALA A 40 2.31 16.22 -5.43
CA ALA A 40 3.69 15.92 -5.82
C ALA A 40 4.61 15.67 -4.60
N GLU A 41 4.36 16.36 -3.48
CA GLU A 41 5.08 16.18 -2.22
C GLU A 41 4.90 14.78 -1.60
N LEU A 42 3.82 14.06 -1.98
CA LEU A 42 3.53 12.70 -1.54
C LEU A 42 3.92 11.63 -2.58
N ALA A 43 4.56 12.03 -3.68
CA ALA A 43 4.92 11.16 -4.79
C ALA A 43 6.44 10.98 -4.99
N GLY A 44 7.27 11.65 -4.18
CA GLY A 44 8.73 11.56 -4.28
C GLY A 44 9.29 10.26 -3.71
N ASP A 45 10.52 9.91 -4.11
CA ASP A 45 11.24 8.68 -3.71
C ASP A 45 11.38 8.51 -2.18
N LYS A 46 11.27 9.59 -1.42
CA LYS A 46 11.38 9.60 0.05
C LYS A 46 10.04 9.82 0.74
N SER A 47 8.96 9.94 -0.02
CA SER A 47 7.63 10.16 0.54
C SER A 47 7.17 8.93 1.32
N SER A 48 6.53 9.17 2.46
CA SER A 48 5.95 8.12 3.28
C SER A 48 4.72 7.52 2.60
N GLU A 49 4.69 6.20 2.45
CA GLU A 49 3.50 5.50 1.98
C GLU A 49 2.30 5.74 2.91
N PHE A 50 2.56 5.83 4.21
CA PHE A 50 1.54 6.11 5.21
C PHE A 50 0.87 7.48 5.03
N GLU A 51 1.65 8.52 4.70
CA GLU A 51 1.10 9.86 4.41
C GLU A 51 0.25 9.85 3.13
N ALA A 52 0.65 9.07 2.12
CA ALA A 52 -0.15 8.88 0.92
C ALA A 52 -1.49 8.16 1.22
N TRP A 53 -1.49 7.18 2.13
CA TRP A 53 -2.72 6.52 2.59
C TRP A 53 -3.63 7.49 3.36
N GLN A 54 -3.08 8.26 4.30
CA GLN A 54 -3.84 9.26 5.05
C GLN A 54 -4.47 10.30 4.13
N HIS A 55 -3.72 10.78 3.14
CA HIS A 55 -4.23 11.71 2.13
C HIS A 55 -5.40 11.09 1.35
N ALA A 56 -5.24 9.85 0.87
CA ALA A 56 -6.27 9.16 0.13
C ALA A 56 -7.56 8.98 0.97
N ILE A 57 -7.43 8.47 2.19
CA ILE A 57 -8.56 8.24 3.10
C ILE A 57 -9.28 9.55 3.39
N THR A 58 -8.56 10.59 3.83
CA THR A 58 -9.15 11.89 4.17
C THR A 58 -9.85 12.52 2.98
N THR A 59 -9.23 12.45 1.79
CA THR A 59 -9.81 13.03 0.57
C THR A 59 -11.11 12.31 0.19
N LEU A 60 -11.13 10.98 0.26
CA LEU A 60 -12.30 10.17 -0.07
C LEU A 60 -13.45 10.42 0.92
N GLU A 61 -13.16 10.42 2.23
CA GLU A 61 -14.18 10.69 3.26
C GLU A 61 -14.80 12.07 3.09
N LEU A 62 -14.00 13.07 2.77
CA LEU A 62 -14.51 14.43 2.51
C LEU A 62 -15.32 14.51 1.22
N GLN A 63 -14.85 13.86 0.14
CA GLN A 63 -15.51 13.93 -1.18
C GLN A 63 -16.84 13.21 -1.20
N PHE A 64 -16.93 12.06 -0.55
CA PHE A 64 -18.13 11.23 -0.54
C PHE A 64 -19.01 11.46 0.69
N ASN A 65 -18.53 12.25 1.67
CA ASN A 65 -19.19 12.46 2.96
C ASN A 65 -19.57 11.15 3.67
N GLU A 66 -18.70 10.16 3.56
CA GLU A 66 -18.83 8.82 4.14
C GLU A 66 -17.52 8.44 4.82
N LYS A 67 -17.61 7.66 5.89
CA LYS A 67 -16.43 7.07 6.52
C LYS A 67 -16.10 5.74 5.87
N LEU A 68 -14.81 5.44 5.78
CA LEU A 68 -14.33 4.14 5.32
C LEU A 68 -14.38 3.16 6.49
N ASP A 69 -14.98 1.99 6.26
CA ASP A 69 -14.99 0.92 7.25
C ASP A 69 -13.62 0.21 7.33
N VAL A 70 -13.05 -0.12 6.18
CA VAL A 70 -11.78 -0.82 6.04
C VAL A 70 -10.99 -0.24 4.87
N PHE A 71 -9.70 0.01 5.10
CA PHE A 71 -8.75 0.38 4.06
C PHE A 71 -7.85 -0.80 3.72
N VAL A 72 -7.76 -1.14 2.43
CA VAL A 72 -6.92 -2.23 1.93
C VAL A 72 -5.85 -1.68 0.97
N SER A 73 -4.57 -1.78 1.34
CA SER A 73 -3.46 -1.43 0.45
C SER A 73 -3.04 -2.61 -0.41
N LEU A 74 -3.09 -2.45 -1.73
CA LEU A 74 -2.68 -3.46 -2.72
C LEU A 74 -1.56 -2.93 -3.62
N PRO A 75 -0.33 -2.77 -3.12
CA PRO A 75 0.77 -2.18 -3.89
C PRO A 75 1.06 -2.98 -5.17
N PRO A 76 1.34 -2.32 -6.30
CA PRO A 76 1.63 -2.98 -7.58
C PRO A 76 2.96 -3.74 -7.55
N THR A 77 3.86 -3.43 -6.62
CA THR A 77 5.16 -4.09 -6.45
C THR A 77 5.07 -5.53 -5.94
N SER A 78 3.89 -5.97 -5.51
CA SER A 78 3.62 -7.36 -5.09
C SER A 78 2.51 -7.98 -5.95
N PRO A 79 2.76 -8.29 -7.24
CA PRO A 79 1.71 -8.69 -8.18
C PRO A 79 1.23 -10.13 -8.02
N MET A 80 1.97 -10.97 -7.29
CA MET A 80 1.73 -12.42 -7.20
C MET A 80 0.78 -12.84 -6.06
N ARG A 81 -0.02 -11.91 -5.55
CA ARG A 81 -1.05 -12.22 -4.54
C ARG A 81 -2.28 -12.85 -5.20
N SER A 82 -3.02 -13.64 -4.45
CA SER A 82 -4.32 -14.18 -4.85
C SER A 82 -5.48 -13.33 -4.29
N VAL A 83 -6.69 -13.58 -4.78
CA VAL A 83 -7.93 -13.03 -4.20
C VAL A 83 -8.11 -13.54 -2.77
N GLU A 84 -7.83 -14.83 -2.56
CA GLU A 84 -7.94 -15.48 -1.26
C GLU A 84 -7.02 -14.85 -0.21
N ASP A 85 -5.79 -14.45 -0.57
CA ASP A 85 -4.89 -13.74 0.34
C ASP A 85 -5.51 -12.43 0.84
N VAL A 86 -6.18 -11.69 -0.04
CA VAL A 86 -6.83 -10.42 0.30
C VAL A 86 -8.05 -10.67 1.19
N ASP A 87 -8.91 -11.61 0.81
CA ASP A 87 -10.11 -11.95 1.58
C ASP A 87 -9.75 -12.46 2.98
N ASN A 88 -8.72 -13.30 3.12
CA ASN A 88 -8.24 -13.79 4.41
C ASN A 88 -7.73 -12.65 5.31
N CYS A 89 -7.02 -11.65 4.78
CA CYS A 89 -6.59 -10.49 5.56
C CYS A 89 -7.78 -9.66 6.04
N ILE A 90 -8.79 -9.46 5.20
CA ILE A 90 -10.01 -8.73 5.58
C ILE A 90 -10.78 -9.52 6.65
N ASP A 91 -10.92 -10.83 6.48
CA ASP A 91 -11.59 -11.70 7.44
C ASP A 91 -10.90 -11.69 8.80
N GLU A 92 -9.58 -11.75 8.83
CA GLU A 92 -8.80 -11.70 10.06
C GLU A 92 -8.95 -10.34 10.76
N LEU A 93 -8.91 -9.23 10.00
CA LEU A 93 -9.13 -7.89 10.55
C LEU A 93 -10.52 -7.74 11.20
N LEU A 94 -11.55 -8.27 10.53
CA LEU A 94 -12.94 -8.14 11.01
C LEU A 94 -13.27 -9.09 12.16
N LYS A 95 -12.53 -10.19 12.30
CA LYS A 95 -12.73 -11.20 13.34
C LYS A 95 -12.01 -10.86 14.63
N GLU A 96 -10.79 -10.33 14.53
CA GLU A 96 -9.94 -10.02 15.67
C GLU A 96 -10.09 -8.53 16.06
N ASP A 97 -9.90 -8.22 17.33
CA ASP A 97 -9.90 -6.84 17.85
C ASP A 97 -8.51 -6.21 17.64
N VAL A 98 -8.18 -5.95 16.37
CA VAL A 98 -6.88 -5.41 15.94
C VAL A 98 -7.06 -4.24 14.98
N ASP A 99 -6.13 -3.29 15.04
CA ASP A 99 -6.17 -2.09 14.19
C ASP A 99 -5.66 -2.36 12.76
N MET A 100 -4.85 -3.41 12.57
CA MET A 100 -4.23 -3.69 11.29
C MET A 100 -3.82 -5.16 11.14
N VAL A 101 -3.97 -5.68 9.93
CA VAL A 101 -3.43 -6.98 9.49
C VAL A 101 -2.40 -6.74 8.38
N VAL A 102 -1.23 -7.33 8.50
CA VAL A 102 -0.17 -7.23 7.50
C VAL A 102 0.31 -8.61 7.06
N THR A 103 0.55 -8.76 5.77
CA THR A 103 1.18 -9.98 5.25
C THR A 103 2.68 -9.93 5.47
N VAL A 104 3.25 -11.04 5.92
CA VAL A 104 4.68 -11.18 6.16
C VAL A 104 5.23 -12.42 5.47
N LYS A 105 6.53 -12.41 5.20
CA LYS A 105 7.27 -13.61 4.78
C LYS A 105 8.53 -13.74 5.62
N GLU A 106 9.07 -14.95 5.70
CA GLU A 106 10.36 -15.18 6.31
C GLU A 106 11.44 -14.37 5.59
N ALA A 107 12.21 -13.59 6.36
CA ALA A 107 13.25 -12.74 5.82
C ALA A 107 14.51 -13.56 5.48
N ALA A 108 14.93 -13.50 4.22
CA ALA A 108 16.20 -14.10 3.79
C ALA A 108 17.42 -13.34 4.31
N ARG A 109 17.25 -12.10 4.76
CA ARG A 109 18.32 -11.23 5.27
C ARG A 109 17.87 -10.52 6.52
N SER A 110 18.83 -10.25 7.41
CA SER A 110 18.60 -9.55 8.67
C SER A 110 19.46 -8.28 8.74
N PRO A 111 18.88 -7.11 9.09
CA PRO A 111 19.65 -5.88 9.27
C PRO A 111 20.63 -5.95 10.46
N TYR A 112 20.45 -6.92 11.37
CA TYR A 112 21.32 -7.17 12.52
C TYR A 112 22.43 -8.18 12.24
N PHE A 113 22.41 -8.87 11.10
CA PHE A 113 23.35 -9.98 10.87
C PHE A 113 24.02 -9.97 9.51
N ASN A 114 23.30 -9.79 8.41
CA ASN A 114 23.83 -9.99 7.06
C ASN A 114 23.43 -8.91 6.04
N MET A 115 22.95 -7.76 6.52
CA MET A 115 22.78 -6.55 5.72
C MET A 115 23.82 -5.52 6.11
N LEU A 116 24.54 -4.99 5.13
CA LEU A 116 25.60 -4.02 5.31
C LEU A 116 25.23 -2.70 4.64
N LYS A 117 25.70 -1.61 5.20
CA LYS A 117 25.73 -0.26 4.61
C LYS A 117 27.13 0.30 4.69
N ASN A 118 27.49 1.20 3.78
CA ASN A 118 28.72 1.96 3.92
C ASN A 118 28.52 3.15 4.86
N ASP A 119 29.51 3.40 5.72
CA ASP A 119 29.60 4.63 6.48
C ASP A 119 30.12 5.80 5.62
N GLU A 120 30.26 6.98 6.21
CA GLU A 120 30.75 8.19 5.51
C GLU A 120 32.18 8.05 5.00
N ALA A 121 32.98 7.18 5.60
CA ALA A 121 34.36 6.89 5.18
C ALA A 121 34.44 5.75 4.13
N GLY A 122 33.29 5.14 3.79
CA GLY A 122 33.20 4.06 2.79
C GLY A 122 33.41 2.66 3.35
N PHE A 123 33.53 2.48 4.67
CA PHE A 123 33.67 1.16 5.28
C PHE A 123 32.31 0.50 5.50
N ALA A 124 32.27 -0.82 5.28
CA ALA A 124 31.09 -1.62 5.49
C ALA A 124 30.80 -1.83 6.99
N GLN A 125 29.55 -1.59 7.38
CA GLN A 125 29.05 -1.86 8.74
C GLN A 125 27.65 -2.46 8.68
N LEU A 126 27.22 -3.14 9.75
CA LEU A 126 25.85 -3.63 9.85
C LEU A 126 24.85 -2.48 9.76
N VAL A 127 23.70 -2.73 9.12
CA VAL A 127 22.63 -1.74 9.00
C VAL A 127 22.13 -1.32 10.37
N ASN A 128 21.88 -2.30 11.26
CA ASN A 128 21.57 -2.07 12.66
C ASN A 128 22.62 -2.73 13.53
N LEU A 129 23.13 -1.98 14.50
CA LEU A 129 23.97 -2.52 15.57
C LEU A 129 23.03 -3.11 16.64
N ALA A 130 23.42 -4.26 17.19
CA ALA A 130 22.69 -4.91 18.29
C ALA A 130 22.86 -4.12 19.58
#